data_f964214b8891b0ea5b59621b571d3311
#
_entry.id   f964214b8891b0ea5b59621b571d3311
#
_cell.length_a   1.000
_cell.length_b   1.000
_cell.length_c   1.000
_cell.angle_alpha   90.00
_cell.angle_beta   90.00
_cell.angle_gamma   90.00
#
_symmetry.space_group_name_H-M   'P 1'
#
loop_
_entity.id
_entity.type
_entity.pdbx_description
1 polymer ?
#
loop_
_entity_poly.entity_id
_entity_poly.type
_entity_poly.pdbx_seq_one_letter_code
_entity_poly.pdbx_strand_id
1 'polypeptide(L)'
;MQDWVIIDTETTGLSAPIYAVEIAGQRMRGLEPIGQPFHAFLNHQVDIPPAAQRVHGYSRNFLNLNGSAPLVAHREFMGYVGNALISAYNLPYDYDKVLVPEWRRLGIEPPLPRGFCMLRLTKKLFGSSPANDFKLQTLREHFRLPERDAHSALGDVQTVVDLLRVVLLPQLQKTGLSKPGP
;
A
#
# COMPACT_ATOMS: atom_id res chain seq x y z
N MET A 1 -0.59 -14.45 17.29
CA MET A 1 0.15 -13.81 16.18
C MET A 1 -0.57 -12.51 15.88
N GLN A 2 0.12 -11.37 15.83
CA GLN A 2 -0.51 -10.07 15.59
C GLN A 2 -0.92 -9.94 14.12
N ASP A 3 -2.13 -9.45 13.87
CA ASP A 3 -2.58 -9.12 12.52
C ASP A 3 -1.89 -7.83 12.03
N TRP A 4 -1.70 -7.73 10.74
CA TRP A 4 -1.16 -6.55 10.06
C TRP A 4 -1.87 -6.35 8.72
N VAL A 5 -1.71 -5.18 8.12
CA VAL A 5 -2.38 -4.79 6.86
C VAL A 5 -1.32 -4.28 5.89
N ILE A 6 -1.28 -4.84 4.69
CA ILE A 6 -0.57 -4.25 3.55
C ILE A 6 -1.49 -3.22 2.94
N ILE A 7 -1.01 -2.00 2.77
CA ILE A 7 -1.76 -0.91 2.15
C ILE A 7 -1.03 -0.36 0.93
N ASP A 8 -1.77 0.33 0.10
CA ASP A 8 -1.27 1.18 -0.97
C ASP A 8 -2.23 2.34 -1.21
N THR A 9 -1.73 3.45 -1.78
CA THR A 9 -2.51 4.65 -2.06
C THR A 9 -2.17 5.21 -3.43
N GLU A 10 -3.19 5.49 -4.26
CA GLU A 10 -3.05 6.41 -5.39
C GLU A 10 -3.39 7.82 -4.95
N THR A 11 -2.69 8.81 -5.52
CA THR A 11 -2.69 10.16 -4.97
C THR A 11 -2.74 11.24 -6.05
N THR A 12 -3.02 12.48 -5.62
CA THR A 12 -2.92 13.67 -6.48
C THR A 12 -1.47 14.00 -6.89
N GLY A 13 -0.48 13.24 -6.44
CA GLY A 13 0.92 13.40 -6.84
C GLY A 13 1.89 13.42 -5.66
N LEU A 14 3.09 13.98 -5.87
CA LEU A 14 4.19 13.92 -4.92
C LEU A 14 4.38 15.23 -4.11
N SER A 15 3.71 16.30 -4.52
CA SER A 15 3.86 17.64 -3.90
C SER A 15 2.70 17.92 -2.96
N ALA A 16 3.02 18.36 -1.74
CA ALA A 16 2.01 18.73 -0.74
C ALA A 16 1.17 19.94 -1.16
N PRO A 17 -0.13 20.00 -0.84
CA PRO A 17 -0.87 18.98 -0.10
C PRO A 17 -1.18 17.75 -0.96
N ILE A 18 -0.81 16.56 -0.48
CA ILE A 18 -1.11 15.29 -1.16
C ILE A 18 -2.48 14.81 -0.65
N TYR A 19 -3.33 14.35 -1.56
CA TYR A 19 -4.63 13.73 -1.25
C TYR A 19 -4.68 12.32 -1.83
N ALA A 20 -5.12 11.36 -1.03
CA ALA A 20 -5.39 10.01 -1.52
C ALA A 20 -6.63 10.03 -2.41
N VAL A 21 -6.56 9.46 -3.59
CA VAL A 21 -7.69 9.29 -4.51
C VAL A 21 -8.18 7.86 -4.57
N GLU A 22 -7.34 6.92 -4.16
CA GLU A 22 -7.66 5.52 -3.93
C GLU A 22 -6.91 5.02 -2.71
N ILE A 23 -7.54 4.18 -1.90
CA ILE A 23 -6.92 3.46 -0.78
C ILE A 23 -7.30 2.00 -0.91
N ALA A 24 -6.31 1.11 -0.83
CA ALA A 24 -6.53 -0.31 -0.72
C ALA A 24 -5.77 -0.90 0.46
N GLY A 25 -6.24 -2.06 0.93
CA GLY A 25 -5.60 -2.78 2.01
C GLY A 25 -5.94 -4.26 2.01
N GLN A 26 -4.95 -5.11 2.33
CA GLN A 26 -5.14 -6.53 2.56
C GLN A 26 -4.69 -6.90 3.97
N ARG A 27 -5.62 -7.44 4.77
CA ARG A 27 -5.28 -7.98 6.09
C ARG A 27 -4.47 -9.25 5.96
N MET A 28 -3.47 -9.36 6.83
CA MET A 28 -2.57 -10.50 6.88
C MET A 28 -2.56 -11.09 8.29
N ARG A 29 -2.49 -12.40 8.39
CA ARG A 29 -2.20 -13.13 9.63
C ARG A 29 -0.95 -13.98 9.43
N GLY A 30 0.12 -13.66 10.11
CA GLY A 30 1.42 -14.18 9.71
C GLY A 30 1.76 -13.72 8.29
N LEU A 31 1.89 -14.65 7.36
CA LEU A 31 2.24 -14.38 5.96
C LEU A 31 1.08 -14.70 4.99
N GLU A 32 -0.10 -15.00 5.54
CA GLU A 32 -1.27 -15.35 4.74
C GLU A 32 -2.29 -14.22 4.71
N PRO A 33 -2.84 -13.88 3.54
CA PRO A 33 -3.94 -12.93 3.45
C PRO A 33 -5.21 -13.51 4.09
N ILE A 34 -5.94 -12.68 4.82
CA ILE A 34 -7.20 -13.05 5.46
C ILE A 34 -8.32 -12.07 5.12
N GLY A 35 -9.53 -12.61 4.92
CA GLY A 35 -10.70 -11.82 4.60
C GLY A 35 -10.64 -11.16 3.22
N GLN A 36 -11.63 -10.32 2.95
CA GLN A 36 -11.67 -9.53 1.72
C GLN A 36 -10.77 -8.31 1.85
N PRO A 37 -10.11 -7.88 0.76
CA PRO A 37 -9.38 -6.63 0.77
C PRO A 37 -10.32 -5.43 0.97
N PHE A 38 -9.80 -4.39 1.60
CA PHE A 38 -10.43 -3.07 1.58
C PHE A 38 -10.09 -2.36 0.27
N HIS A 39 -11.07 -1.64 -0.27
CA HIS A 39 -10.86 -0.81 -1.46
C HIS A 39 -11.85 0.35 -1.46
N ALA A 40 -11.36 1.57 -1.65
CA ALA A 40 -12.19 2.76 -1.75
C ALA A 40 -11.55 3.82 -2.65
N PHE A 41 -12.37 4.48 -3.47
CA PHE A 41 -12.04 5.74 -4.13
C PHE A 41 -12.49 6.92 -3.28
N LEU A 42 -11.70 8.01 -3.31
CA LEU A 42 -11.95 9.20 -2.51
C LEU A 42 -12.18 10.43 -3.40
N ASN A 43 -13.23 11.17 -3.11
CA ASN A 43 -13.54 12.41 -3.81
C ASN A 43 -13.29 13.64 -2.93
N HIS A 44 -12.11 14.21 -3.03
CA HIS A 44 -11.69 15.41 -2.30
C HIS A 44 -12.21 16.72 -2.89
N GLN A 45 -12.91 16.68 -4.04
CA GLN A 45 -13.32 17.88 -4.80
C GLN A 45 -12.14 18.77 -5.22
N VAL A 46 -10.93 18.19 -5.35
CA VAL A 46 -9.73 18.85 -5.85
C VAL A 46 -9.42 18.43 -7.29
N ASP A 47 -8.67 19.25 -7.99
CA ASP A 47 -8.21 18.90 -9.32
C ASP A 47 -7.16 17.80 -9.28
N ILE A 48 -7.22 16.89 -10.24
CA ILE A 48 -6.24 15.82 -10.38
C ILE A 48 -5.19 16.30 -11.39
N PRO A 49 -3.93 16.48 -10.95
CA PRO A 49 -2.87 16.88 -11.85
C PRO A 49 -2.71 15.89 -13.01
N PRO A 50 -2.51 16.38 -14.26
CA PRO A 50 -2.39 15.47 -15.43
C PRO A 50 -1.29 14.42 -15.28
N ALA A 51 -0.22 14.73 -14.53
CA ALA A 51 0.85 13.78 -14.25
C ALA A 51 0.36 12.60 -13.41
N ALA A 52 -0.43 12.86 -12.35
CA ALA A 52 -1.01 11.84 -11.50
C ALA A 52 -2.05 11.02 -12.28
N GLN A 53 -2.95 11.69 -13.02
CA GLN A 53 -3.95 11.00 -13.83
C GLN A 53 -3.31 10.08 -14.90
N ARG A 54 -2.17 10.42 -15.47
CA ARG A 54 -1.45 9.53 -16.39
C ARG A 54 -0.91 8.27 -15.71
N VAL A 55 -0.67 8.31 -14.42
CA VAL A 55 -0.19 7.16 -13.65
C VAL A 55 -1.35 6.22 -13.31
N HIS A 56 -2.35 6.68 -12.56
CA HIS A 56 -3.44 5.83 -12.05
C HIS A 56 -4.71 5.84 -12.91
N GLY A 57 -4.83 6.74 -13.90
CA GLY A 57 -5.97 6.77 -14.83
C GLY A 57 -7.22 7.51 -14.31
N TYR A 58 -7.31 7.86 -13.03
CA TYR A 58 -8.54 8.41 -12.44
C TYR A 58 -8.68 9.90 -12.75
N SER A 59 -9.74 10.23 -13.49
CA SER A 59 -10.13 11.62 -13.73
C SER A 59 -10.98 12.15 -12.55
N ARG A 60 -11.08 13.48 -12.44
CA ARG A 60 -12.00 14.10 -11.50
C ARG A 60 -13.44 13.61 -11.68
N ASN A 61 -13.89 13.48 -12.93
CA ASN A 61 -15.24 12.97 -13.23
C ASN A 61 -15.44 11.52 -12.74
N PHE A 62 -14.43 10.67 -12.92
CA PHE A 62 -14.45 9.31 -12.38
C PHE A 62 -14.60 9.32 -10.85
N LEU A 63 -13.83 10.14 -10.16
CA LEU A 63 -13.88 10.24 -8.69
C LEU A 63 -15.18 10.87 -8.18
N ASN A 64 -15.78 11.79 -8.94
CA ASN A 64 -17.11 12.31 -8.62
C ASN A 64 -18.20 11.25 -8.66
N LEU A 65 -18.10 10.28 -9.56
CA LEU A 65 -19.10 9.22 -9.73
C LEU A 65 -18.86 8.02 -8.84
N ASN A 66 -17.61 7.69 -8.53
CA ASN A 66 -17.22 6.45 -7.85
C ASN A 66 -16.61 6.66 -6.47
N GLY A 67 -16.19 7.87 -6.14
CA GLY A 67 -15.50 8.16 -4.89
C GLY A 67 -16.45 8.54 -3.76
N SER A 68 -16.13 8.06 -2.57
CA SER A 68 -16.77 8.45 -1.31
C SER A 68 -16.21 9.76 -0.77
N ALA A 69 -16.97 10.42 0.13
CA ALA A 69 -16.43 11.55 0.89
C ALA A 69 -15.19 11.08 1.68
N PRO A 70 -14.09 11.85 1.69
CA PRO A 70 -12.82 11.41 2.29
C PRO A 70 -12.95 10.96 3.74
N LEU A 71 -13.68 11.72 4.55
CA LEU A 71 -13.89 11.38 5.97
C LEU A 71 -14.59 10.01 6.13
N VAL A 72 -15.52 9.67 5.25
CA VAL A 72 -16.24 8.38 5.27
C VAL A 72 -15.29 7.26 4.93
N ALA A 73 -14.61 7.35 3.77
CA ALA A 73 -13.66 6.33 3.31
C ALA A 73 -12.54 6.09 4.33
N HIS A 74 -11.99 7.15 4.92
CA HIS A 74 -10.94 7.00 5.93
C HIS A 74 -11.45 6.36 7.23
N ARG A 75 -12.66 6.67 7.69
CA ARG A 75 -13.26 6.02 8.87
C ARG A 75 -13.51 4.53 8.63
N GLU A 76 -14.02 4.17 7.45
CA GLU A 76 -14.19 2.78 7.04
C GLU A 76 -12.85 2.05 6.97
N PHE A 77 -11.84 2.69 6.37
CA PHE A 77 -10.48 2.16 6.34
C PHE A 77 -9.88 1.96 7.74
N MET A 78 -10.07 2.93 8.65
CA MET A 78 -9.63 2.80 10.04
C MET A 78 -10.35 1.67 10.76
N GLY A 79 -11.65 1.49 10.53
CA GLY A 79 -12.41 0.34 11.03
C GLY A 79 -11.87 -0.99 10.49
N TYR A 80 -11.50 -1.03 9.21
CA TYR A 80 -10.87 -2.20 8.59
C TYR A 80 -9.49 -2.51 9.18
N VAL A 81 -8.65 -1.51 9.37
CA VAL A 81 -7.32 -1.67 9.99
C VAL A 81 -7.44 -2.11 11.45
N GLY A 82 -8.31 -1.49 12.23
CA GLY A 82 -8.44 -1.74 13.67
C GLY A 82 -7.10 -1.52 14.39
N ASN A 83 -6.67 -2.52 15.14
CA ASN A 83 -5.40 -2.51 15.89
C ASN A 83 -4.24 -3.19 15.12
N ALA A 84 -4.41 -3.49 13.85
CA ALA A 84 -3.38 -4.13 13.04
C ALA A 84 -2.25 -3.15 12.71
N LEU A 85 -1.02 -3.69 12.57
CA LEU A 85 0.11 -2.90 12.09
C LEU A 85 -0.09 -2.53 10.62
N ILE A 86 0.20 -1.29 10.24
CA ILE A 86 0.12 -0.85 8.85
C ILE A 86 1.50 -0.99 8.18
N SER A 87 1.54 -1.72 7.07
CA SER A 87 2.71 -1.90 6.22
C SER A 87 2.38 -1.53 4.78
N ALA A 88 3.37 -1.12 4.01
CA ALA A 88 3.21 -0.81 2.59
C ALA A 88 4.50 -1.17 1.83
N TYR A 89 4.43 -1.18 0.51
CA TYR A 89 5.66 -1.33 -0.28
C TYR A 89 6.64 -0.21 0.04
N ASN A 90 6.22 1.05 -0.04
CA ASN A 90 7.01 2.21 0.37
C ASN A 90 6.34 2.93 1.54
N LEU A 91 6.30 2.29 2.71
CA LEU A 91 5.59 2.78 3.89
C LEU A 91 5.81 4.27 4.24
N PRO A 92 7.03 4.84 4.13
CA PRO A 92 7.23 6.27 4.38
C PRO A 92 6.42 7.18 3.44
N TYR A 93 6.13 6.74 2.21
CA TYR A 93 5.29 7.52 1.31
C TYR A 93 3.82 7.41 1.71
N ASP A 94 3.28 6.21 1.68
CA ASP A 94 1.84 5.99 1.93
C ASP A 94 1.42 6.44 3.33
N TYR A 95 2.19 6.09 4.34
CA TYR A 95 1.84 6.37 5.72
C TYR A 95 2.22 7.80 6.14
N ASP A 96 3.51 8.16 6.03
CA ASP A 96 4.01 9.42 6.61
C ASP A 96 3.67 10.65 5.74
N LYS A 97 3.68 10.50 4.40
CA LYS A 97 3.44 11.64 3.49
C LYS A 97 2.00 11.78 3.04
N VAL A 98 1.25 10.66 2.95
CA VAL A 98 -0.14 10.67 2.46
C VAL A 98 -1.11 10.57 3.63
N LEU A 99 -1.22 9.41 4.27
CA LEU A 99 -2.31 9.11 5.20
C LEU A 99 -2.25 9.93 6.49
N VAL A 100 -1.10 10.03 7.15
CA VAL A 100 -0.99 10.77 8.42
C VAL A 100 -1.34 12.26 8.26
N PRO A 101 -0.83 13.01 7.27
CA PRO A 101 -1.25 14.38 7.04
C PRO A 101 -2.74 14.50 6.70
N GLU A 102 -3.28 13.55 5.94
CA GLU A 102 -4.69 13.56 5.56
C GLU A 102 -5.59 13.26 6.75
N TRP A 103 -5.28 12.28 7.56
CA TRP A 103 -6.02 12.00 8.81
C TRP A 103 -6.05 13.20 9.74
N ARG A 104 -4.93 13.92 9.90
CA ARG A 104 -4.88 15.16 10.69
C ARG A 104 -5.80 16.23 10.12
N ARG A 105 -5.85 16.43 8.79
CA ARG A 105 -6.78 17.36 8.14
C ARG A 105 -8.24 16.97 8.37
N LEU A 106 -8.52 15.67 8.47
CA LEU A 106 -9.87 15.13 8.69
C LEU A 106 -10.24 14.98 10.17
N GLY A 107 -9.35 15.35 11.10
CA GLY A 107 -9.57 15.18 12.54
C GLY A 107 -9.59 13.72 13.00
N ILE A 108 -8.87 12.85 12.28
CA ILE A 108 -8.70 11.44 12.64
C ILE A 108 -7.34 11.28 13.31
N GLU A 109 -7.31 10.65 14.50
CA GLU A 109 -6.05 10.32 15.16
C GLU A 109 -5.35 9.17 14.42
N PRO A 110 -4.10 9.34 13.97
CA PRO A 110 -3.37 8.29 13.27
C PRO A 110 -3.16 7.04 14.15
N PRO A 111 -3.32 5.82 13.60
CA PRO A 111 -3.09 4.61 14.37
C PRO A 111 -1.61 4.44 14.72
N LEU A 112 -1.34 3.94 15.91
CA LEU A 112 -0.02 3.53 16.39
C LEU A 112 -0.07 2.08 16.85
N PRO A 113 0.98 1.28 16.61
CA PRO A 113 2.22 1.56 15.87
C PRO A 113 2.10 1.26 14.37
N ARG A 114 3.05 1.82 13.60
CA ARG A 114 3.28 1.43 12.19
C ARG A 114 3.96 0.06 12.13
N GLY A 115 3.74 -0.64 11.01
CA GLY A 115 4.40 -1.90 10.69
C GLY A 115 5.77 -1.70 10.02
N PHE A 116 6.04 -2.44 8.98
CA PHE A 116 7.32 -2.45 8.30
C PHE A 116 7.19 -2.06 6.82
N CYS A 117 8.32 -1.61 6.23
CA CYS A 117 8.40 -1.20 4.83
C CYS A 117 8.94 -2.37 4.00
N MET A 118 8.14 -2.86 3.03
CA MET A 118 8.52 -3.99 2.16
C MET A 118 9.73 -3.66 1.29
N LEU A 119 9.84 -2.43 0.77
CA LEU A 119 10.99 -2.00 -0.01
C LEU A 119 12.30 -2.10 0.78
N ARG A 120 12.28 -1.69 2.07
CA ARG A 120 13.46 -1.81 2.94
C ARG A 120 13.82 -3.27 3.21
N LEU A 121 12.80 -4.11 3.44
CA LEU A 121 13.00 -5.55 3.60
C LEU A 121 13.59 -6.16 2.33
N THR A 122 13.02 -5.86 1.17
CA THR A 122 13.51 -6.34 -0.13
C THR A 122 14.97 -5.93 -0.36
N LYS A 123 15.31 -4.67 -0.15
CA LYS A 123 16.69 -4.19 -0.24
C LYS A 123 17.65 -4.90 0.72
N LYS A 124 17.20 -5.16 1.95
CA LYS A 124 18.02 -5.89 2.94
C LYS A 124 18.26 -7.33 2.54
N LEU A 125 17.28 -8.00 1.94
CA LEU A 125 17.38 -9.41 1.55
C LEU A 125 18.25 -9.62 0.31
N PHE A 126 18.19 -8.70 -0.64
CA PHE A 126 18.92 -8.85 -1.92
C PHE A 126 20.25 -8.08 -1.94
N GLY A 127 20.46 -7.08 -1.11
CA GLY A 127 21.62 -6.18 -1.13
C GLY A 127 21.61 -5.26 -2.34
N SER A 128 21.77 -5.81 -3.55
CA SER A 128 21.58 -5.12 -4.83
C SER A 128 20.28 -5.56 -5.49
N SER A 129 19.74 -4.73 -6.39
CA SER A 129 18.51 -5.11 -7.10
C SER A 129 18.74 -6.36 -7.95
N PRO A 130 17.83 -7.36 -7.85
CA PRO A 130 17.84 -8.51 -8.74
C PRO A 130 17.39 -8.15 -10.17
N ALA A 131 16.85 -6.94 -10.37
CA ALA A 131 16.38 -6.37 -11.62
C ALA A 131 17.09 -5.02 -11.88
N ASN A 132 16.51 -4.16 -12.72
CA ASN A 132 17.09 -2.84 -13.02
C ASN A 132 17.00 -1.87 -11.82
N ASP A 133 15.89 -1.97 -11.06
CA ASP A 133 15.68 -1.17 -9.85
C ASP A 133 14.82 -1.96 -8.84
N PHE A 134 14.45 -1.30 -7.73
CA PHE A 134 13.56 -1.88 -6.71
C PHE A 134 12.12 -1.38 -6.82
N LYS A 135 11.67 -0.86 -7.96
CA LYS A 135 10.26 -0.51 -8.13
C LYS A 135 9.40 -1.77 -8.13
N LEU A 136 8.19 -1.66 -7.57
CA LEU A 136 7.29 -2.81 -7.43
C LEU A 136 7.00 -3.48 -8.78
N GLN A 137 6.69 -2.69 -9.81
CA GLN A 137 6.39 -3.21 -11.15
C GLN A 137 7.62 -3.87 -11.81
N THR A 138 8.81 -3.29 -11.63
CA THR A 138 10.06 -3.89 -12.14
C THR A 138 10.31 -5.27 -11.50
N LEU A 139 10.07 -5.38 -10.18
CA LEU A 139 10.22 -6.67 -9.49
C LEU A 139 9.13 -7.66 -9.89
N ARG A 140 7.87 -7.19 -10.07
CA ARG A 140 6.76 -8.02 -10.55
C ARG A 140 7.13 -8.69 -11.88
N GLU A 141 7.61 -7.90 -12.84
CA GLU A 141 8.03 -8.39 -14.16
C GLU A 141 9.21 -9.34 -14.06
N HIS A 142 10.24 -8.95 -13.33
CA HIS A 142 11.47 -9.75 -13.17
C HIS A 142 11.18 -11.14 -12.58
N PHE A 143 10.36 -11.20 -11.53
CA PHE A 143 10.00 -12.47 -10.87
C PHE A 143 8.78 -13.15 -11.50
N ARG A 144 8.24 -12.62 -12.60
CA ARG A 144 7.07 -13.16 -13.29
C ARG A 144 5.89 -13.40 -12.36
N LEU A 145 5.65 -12.45 -11.45
CA LEU A 145 4.50 -12.49 -10.57
C LEU A 145 3.20 -12.27 -11.39
N PRO A 146 2.04 -12.68 -10.87
CA PRO A 146 0.77 -12.51 -11.57
C PRO A 146 0.57 -11.07 -12.04
N GLU A 147 0.01 -10.92 -13.22
CA GLU A 147 -0.38 -9.61 -13.73
C GLU A 147 -1.55 -9.08 -12.91
N ARG A 148 -1.43 -7.82 -12.48
CA ARG A 148 -2.43 -7.09 -11.73
C ARG A 148 -2.69 -5.76 -12.44
N ASP A 149 -3.74 -5.09 -12.05
CA ASP A 149 -4.03 -3.75 -12.53
C ASP A 149 -2.99 -2.78 -11.94
N ALA A 150 -1.92 -2.56 -12.69
CA ALA A 150 -0.79 -1.73 -12.27
C ALA A 150 -1.23 -0.27 -12.10
N HIS A 151 -0.71 0.40 -11.07
CA HIS A 151 -1.13 1.75 -10.70
C HIS A 151 -2.62 1.86 -10.33
N SER A 152 -3.15 0.79 -9.78
CA SER A 152 -4.33 0.77 -8.95
C SER A 152 -3.88 0.33 -7.57
N ALA A 153 -4.29 1.01 -6.51
CA ALA A 153 -3.85 0.68 -5.16
C ALA A 153 -4.19 -0.78 -4.79
N LEU A 154 -5.33 -1.29 -5.25
CA LEU A 154 -5.70 -2.68 -5.02
C LEU A 154 -4.77 -3.65 -5.77
N GLY A 155 -4.44 -3.35 -7.03
CA GLY A 155 -3.51 -4.16 -7.83
C GLY A 155 -2.10 -4.17 -7.22
N ASP A 156 -1.64 -3.04 -6.73
CA ASP A 156 -0.31 -2.92 -6.12
C ASP A 156 -0.27 -3.62 -4.74
N VAL A 157 -1.32 -3.53 -3.92
CA VAL A 157 -1.45 -4.36 -2.70
C VAL A 157 -1.36 -5.85 -3.01
N GLN A 158 -2.09 -6.34 -4.03
CA GLN A 158 -2.05 -7.74 -4.44
C GLN A 158 -0.66 -8.15 -4.93
N THR A 159 0.01 -7.27 -5.70
CA THR A 159 1.38 -7.49 -6.15
C THR A 159 2.37 -7.58 -4.97
N VAL A 160 2.19 -6.77 -3.93
CA VAL A 160 3.01 -6.85 -2.70
C VAL A 160 2.78 -8.16 -1.96
N VAL A 161 1.53 -8.65 -1.89
CA VAL A 161 1.21 -9.98 -1.31
C VAL A 161 1.92 -11.08 -2.11
N ASP A 162 1.84 -11.05 -3.44
CA ASP A 162 2.49 -12.03 -4.30
C ASP A 162 4.03 -11.97 -4.15
N LEU A 163 4.62 -10.77 -4.13
CA LEU A 163 6.06 -10.57 -3.90
C LEU A 163 6.50 -11.15 -2.55
N LEU A 164 5.75 -10.87 -1.49
CA LEU A 164 6.04 -11.40 -0.16
C LEU A 164 6.06 -12.93 -0.17
N ARG A 165 5.02 -13.56 -0.70
CA ARG A 165 4.83 -15.01 -0.61
C ARG A 165 5.74 -15.79 -1.55
N VAL A 166 5.91 -15.31 -2.78
CA VAL A 166 6.64 -16.05 -3.83
C VAL A 166 8.15 -15.77 -3.77
N VAL A 167 8.54 -14.57 -3.36
CA VAL A 167 9.94 -14.12 -3.44
C VAL A 167 10.57 -13.92 -2.08
N LEU A 168 10.00 -13.02 -1.25
CA LEU A 168 10.66 -12.60 -0.01
C LEU A 168 10.68 -13.71 1.05
N LEU A 169 9.57 -14.46 1.18
CA LEU A 169 9.49 -15.54 2.15
C LEU A 169 10.53 -16.66 1.90
N PRO A 170 10.69 -17.20 0.68
CA PRO A 170 11.76 -18.15 0.38
C PRO A 170 13.17 -17.59 0.66
N GLN A 171 13.40 -16.30 0.41
CA GLN A 171 14.68 -15.66 0.73
C GLN A 171 14.89 -15.53 2.25
N LEU A 172 13.88 -15.15 3.01
CA LEU A 172 13.94 -15.12 4.48
C LEU A 172 14.29 -16.50 5.06
N GLN A 173 13.70 -17.57 4.53
CA GLN A 173 13.99 -18.94 4.95
C GLN A 173 15.44 -19.34 4.68
N LYS A 174 15.99 -18.96 3.52
CA LYS A 174 17.39 -19.25 3.17
C LYS A 174 18.38 -18.51 4.08
N THR A 175 18.07 -17.29 4.49
CA THR A 175 18.95 -16.48 5.36
C THR A 175 18.92 -16.90 6.83
N GLY A 176 18.10 -17.87 7.22
CA GLY A 176 17.95 -18.31 8.61
C GLY A 176 17.22 -17.32 9.52
N LEU A 177 16.76 -16.19 9.00
CA LEU A 177 16.03 -15.15 9.74
C LEU A 177 14.58 -15.54 10.06
N SER A 178 14.11 -16.69 9.57
CA SER A 178 12.75 -17.20 9.77
C SER A 178 12.60 -18.16 10.96
N LYS A 179 13.65 -18.39 11.76
CA LYS A 179 13.48 -19.18 12.98
C LYS A 179 12.87 -18.28 14.05
N PRO A 180 11.64 -18.59 14.56
CA PRO A 180 11.24 -18.01 15.84
C PRO A 180 12.29 -18.43 16.86
N GLY A 181 12.80 -17.48 17.61
CA GLY A 181 13.66 -17.80 18.76
C GLY A 181 12.92 -18.79 19.71
N PRO A 182 13.67 -19.54 20.47
CA PRO A 182 13.13 -20.51 21.41
C PRO A 182 12.22 -19.84 22.45
#